data_a7e0ee5f4bf4e360fdcb25b3507308c4
#
_entry.id   a7e0ee5f4bf4e360fdcb25b3507308c4
#
_cell.length_a   1.000
_cell.length_b   1.000
_cell.length_c   1.000
_cell.angle_alpha   90.00
_cell.angle_beta   90.00
_cell.angle_gamma   90.00
#
_symmetry.space_group_name_H-M   'P 1'
#
loop_
_entity.id
_entity.type
_entity.pdbx_description
1 polymer ?
#
loop_
_entity_poly.entity_id
_entity_poly.type
_entity_poly.pdbx_seq_one_letter_code
_entity_poly.pdbx_strand_id
1 'polypeptide(L)'
;MFITNNMELSAEEITLLYKNRWQVELFFKWIKQHLRVKSFWGTTMNAVKTQVYCAIITCCLVAIVAYKLEVNCPIYEILQILSFSLLDKTSVRETLTDCDYKKVKELNYKQLKISWD
;
A
#
# COMPACT_ATOMS: atom_id res chain seq x y z
N MET A 1 -16.24 25.70 -2.85
CA MET A 1 -17.67 25.73 -3.19
C MET A 1 -18.01 24.42 -3.86
N PHE A 2 -19.01 23.67 -3.36
CA PHE A 2 -19.49 22.42 -3.94
C PHE A 2 -20.82 22.69 -4.61
N ILE A 3 -21.04 22.13 -5.79
CA ILE A 3 -22.28 22.23 -6.54
C ILE A 3 -22.95 20.86 -6.50
N THR A 4 -24.20 20.79 -6.07
CA THR A 4 -24.97 19.56 -5.99
C THR A 4 -26.40 19.81 -6.46
N ASN A 5 -27.03 18.78 -6.99
CA ASN A 5 -28.45 18.74 -7.31
C ASN A 5 -29.27 17.99 -6.23
N ASN A 6 -28.60 17.50 -5.20
CA ASN A 6 -29.27 16.86 -4.06
C ASN A 6 -29.72 17.95 -3.07
N MET A 7 -31.03 18.05 -2.85
CA MET A 7 -31.65 19.01 -1.94
C MET A 7 -32.08 18.37 -0.60
N GLU A 8 -31.88 17.06 -0.42
CA GLU A 8 -32.29 16.33 0.76
C GLU A 8 -31.19 16.29 1.84
N LEU A 9 -29.93 16.30 1.41
CA LEU A 9 -28.78 16.23 2.30
C LEU A 9 -28.34 17.63 2.78
N SER A 10 -27.88 17.69 4.00
CA SER A 10 -27.28 18.91 4.55
C SER A 10 -25.95 19.25 3.88
N ALA A 11 -25.55 20.52 3.94
CA ALA A 11 -24.29 20.96 3.37
C ALA A 11 -23.08 20.26 4.01
N GLU A 12 -23.17 19.88 5.29
CA GLU A 12 -22.14 19.16 6.03
C GLU A 12 -21.99 17.73 5.53
N GLU A 13 -23.10 17.01 5.31
CA GLU A 13 -23.11 15.64 4.77
C GLU A 13 -22.55 15.59 3.35
N ILE A 14 -22.91 16.56 2.50
CA ILE A 14 -22.38 16.69 1.14
C ILE A 14 -20.86 16.90 1.18
N THR A 15 -20.38 17.73 2.08
CA THR A 15 -18.95 17.98 2.24
C THR A 15 -18.21 16.72 2.69
N LEU A 16 -18.79 15.95 3.62
CA LEU A 16 -18.22 14.69 4.11
C LEU A 16 -18.18 13.63 3.01
N LEU A 17 -19.24 13.50 2.22
CA LEU A 17 -19.29 12.58 1.07
C LEU A 17 -18.23 12.92 0.04
N TYR A 18 -18.04 14.21 -0.25
CA TYR A 18 -17.01 14.64 -1.19
C TYR A 18 -15.59 14.38 -0.66
N LYS A 19 -15.36 14.58 0.63
CA LYS A 19 -14.09 14.25 1.29
C LYS A 19 -13.80 12.74 1.22
N ASN A 20 -14.81 11.90 1.44
CA ASN A 20 -14.65 10.44 1.33
C ASN A 20 -14.36 10.00 -0.10
N ARG A 21 -14.96 10.65 -1.11
CA ARG A 21 -14.63 10.39 -2.52
C ARG A 21 -13.15 10.65 -2.82
N TRP A 22 -12.58 11.70 -2.23
CA TRP A 22 -11.17 12.02 -2.41
C TRP A 22 -10.23 10.92 -1.88
N GLN A 23 -10.62 10.22 -0.84
CA GLN A 23 -9.86 9.09 -0.31
C GLN A 23 -9.71 7.95 -1.32
N VAL A 24 -10.70 7.72 -2.16
CA VAL A 24 -10.65 6.74 -3.25
C VAL A 24 -9.57 7.12 -4.28
N GLU A 25 -9.46 8.40 -4.63
CA GLU A 25 -8.43 8.88 -5.54
C GLU A 25 -7.02 8.71 -4.94
N LEU A 26 -6.86 9.02 -3.66
CA LEU A 26 -5.60 8.81 -2.94
C LEU A 26 -5.21 7.33 -2.88
N PHE A 27 -6.18 6.44 -2.67
CA PHE A 27 -5.97 5.00 -2.68
C PHE A 27 -5.47 4.50 -4.04
N PHE A 28 -6.11 4.89 -5.15
CA PHE A 28 -5.65 4.52 -6.48
C PHE A 28 -4.29 5.15 -6.85
N LYS A 29 -4.03 6.37 -6.40
CA LYS A 29 -2.70 6.99 -6.54
C LYS A 29 -1.64 6.17 -5.81
N TRP A 30 -1.92 5.74 -4.59
CA TRP A 30 -1.04 4.90 -3.80
C TRP A 30 -0.78 3.54 -4.47
N ILE A 31 -1.82 2.86 -4.97
CA ILE A 31 -1.70 1.60 -5.74
C ILE A 31 -0.77 1.77 -6.93
N LYS A 32 -0.96 2.83 -7.73
CA LYS A 32 -0.12 3.11 -8.90
C LYS A 32 1.35 3.32 -8.52
N GLN A 33 1.61 3.93 -7.39
CA GLN A 33 2.97 4.22 -6.93
C GLN A 33 3.70 2.97 -6.41
N HIS A 34 3.00 2.11 -5.66
CA HIS A 34 3.63 1.04 -4.88
C HIS A 34 3.52 -0.35 -5.53
N LEU A 35 2.47 -0.61 -6.30
CA LEU A 35 2.27 -1.90 -6.97
C LEU A 35 2.72 -1.91 -8.44
N ARG A 36 3.52 -0.92 -8.84
CA ARG A 36 4.09 -0.81 -10.20
C ARG A 36 3.05 -0.92 -11.34
N VAL A 37 1.80 -0.52 -11.10
CA VAL A 37 0.75 -0.47 -12.12
C VAL A 37 0.97 0.76 -13.05
N LYS A 38 2.23 1.03 -13.43
CA LYS A 38 2.58 2.14 -14.32
C LYS A 38 2.57 1.76 -15.79
N SER A 39 2.77 0.48 -16.09
CA SER A 39 2.70 -0.08 -17.43
C SER A 39 1.77 -1.29 -17.44
N PHE A 40 0.90 -1.36 -18.41
CA PHE A 40 0.01 -2.50 -18.56
C PHE A 40 0.70 -3.57 -19.42
N TRP A 41 0.61 -4.82 -19.00
CA TRP A 41 1.21 -5.96 -19.70
C TRP A 41 0.45 -6.35 -20.96
N GLY A 42 -0.78 -5.85 -21.11
CA GLY A 42 -1.61 -6.06 -22.29
C GLY A 42 -2.39 -4.80 -22.63
N THR A 43 -2.67 -4.63 -23.92
CA THR A 43 -3.39 -3.50 -24.48
C THR A 43 -4.91 -3.67 -24.49
N THR A 44 -5.39 -4.90 -24.21
CA THR A 44 -6.83 -5.19 -24.19
C THR A 44 -7.46 -4.67 -22.90
N MET A 45 -8.71 -4.22 -22.99
CA MET A 45 -9.47 -3.73 -21.83
C MET A 45 -9.53 -4.77 -20.69
N ASN A 46 -9.64 -6.05 -21.03
CA ASN A 46 -9.68 -7.14 -20.05
C ASN A 46 -8.34 -7.30 -19.33
N ALA A 47 -7.21 -7.21 -20.05
CA ALA A 47 -5.89 -7.28 -19.44
C ALA A 47 -5.66 -6.14 -18.44
N VAL A 48 -6.06 -4.92 -18.82
CA VAL A 48 -5.98 -3.75 -17.92
C VAL A 48 -6.82 -3.94 -16.67
N LYS A 49 -8.09 -4.37 -16.82
CA LYS A 49 -8.99 -4.63 -15.69
C LYS A 49 -8.42 -5.71 -14.77
N THR A 50 -7.94 -6.82 -15.34
CA THR A 50 -7.35 -7.92 -14.57
C THR A 50 -6.17 -7.45 -13.74
N GLN A 51 -5.26 -6.67 -14.33
CA GLN A 51 -4.09 -6.15 -13.61
C GLN A 51 -4.50 -5.23 -12.46
N VAL A 52 -5.48 -4.36 -12.65
CA VAL A 52 -6.01 -3.47 -11.59
C VAL A 52 -6.66 -4.30 -10.48
N TYR A 53 -7.49 -5.30 -10.80
CA TYR A 53 -8.10 -6.16 -9.79
C TYR A 53 -7.06 -6.97 -9.01
N CYS A 54 -6.06 -7.53 -9.67
CA CYS A 54 -4.97 -8.22 -8.99
C CYS A 54 -4.24 -7.30 -8.02
N ALA A 55 -3.97 -6.05 -8.39
CA ALA A 55 -3.34 -5.08 -7.51
C ALA A 55 -4.19 -4.78 -6.27
N ILE A 56 -5.49 -4.59 -6.45
CA ILE A 56 -6.43 -4.35 -5.33
C ILE A 56 -6.49 -5.57 -4.41
N ILE A 57 -6.63 -6.78 -4.97
CA ILE A 57 -6.69 -8.03 -4.21
C ILE A 57 -5.40 -8.21 -3.39
N THR A 58 -4.23 -8.00 -4.00
CA THR A 58 -2.94 -8.09 -3.32
C THR A 58 -2.87 -7.12 -2.14
N CYS A 59 -3.27 -5.86 -2.35
CA CYS A 59 -3.30 -4.86 -1.28
C CYS A 59 -4.22 -5.28 -0.12
N CYS A 60 -5.43 -5.78 -0.43
CA CYS A 60 -6.37 -6.25 0.59
C CYS A 60 -5.85 -7.47 1.34
N LEU A 61 -5.26 -8.46 0.64
CA LEU A 61 -4.69 -9.65 1.29
C LEU A 61 -3.56 -9.29 2.24
N VAL A 62 -2.65 -8.41 1.82
CA VAL A 62 -1.54 -7.95 2.67
C VAL A 62 -2.06 -7.18 3.88
N ALA A 63 -3.07 -6.34 3.72
CA ALA A 63 -3.68 -5.63 4.83
C ALA A 63 -4.35 -6.59 5.84
N ILE A 64 -5.03 -7.64 5.37
CA ILE A 64 -5.63 -8.68 6.23
C ILE A 64 -4.54 -9.45 6.99
N VAL A 65 -3.46 -9.83 6.32
CA VAL A 65 -2.34 -10.54 6.96
C VAL A 65 -1.67 -9.66 8.01
N ALA A 66 -1.38 -8.40 7.68
CA ALA A 66 -0.80 -7.44 8.61
C ALA A 66 -1.67 -7.27 9.87
N TYR A 67 -2.99 -7.13 9.67
CA TYR A 67 -3.94 -7.03 10.77
C TYR A 67 -3.97 -8.29 11.65
N LYS A 68 -4.02 -9.49 11.03
CA LYS A 68 -4.06 -10.77 11.78
C LYS A 68 -2.76 -11.07 12.53
N LEU A 69 -1.64 -10.62 12.04
CA LEU A 69 -0.32 -10.83 12.64
C LEU A 69 0.06 -9.69 13.60
N GLU A 70 -0.79 -8.67 13.73
CA GLU A 70 -0.54 -7.47 14.56
C GLU A 70 0.79 -6.77 14.22
N VAL A 71 1.15 -6.79 12.92
CA VAL A 71 2.40 -6.22 12.44
C VAL A 71 2.27 -4.71 12.36
N ASN A 72 3.11 -3.99 13.07
CA ASN A 72 3.11 -2.53 13.10
C ASN A 72 4.04 -1.92 12.03
N CYS A 73 3.87 -2.39 10.78
CA CYS A 73 4.62 -1.93 9.61
C CYS A 73 3.70 -1.33 8.55
N PRO A 74 4.14 -0.30 7.82
CA PRO A 74 3.41 0.20 6.67
C PRO A 74 3.23 -0.90 5.60
N ILE A 75 2.06 -0.97 4.99
CA ILE A 75 1.72 -1.97 3.95
C ILE A 75 2.77 -2.00 2.82
N TYR A 76 3.35 -0.84 2.49
CA TYR A 76 4.39 -0.74 1.47
C TYR A 76 5.65 -1.55 1.82
N GLU A 77 6.13 -1.49 3.05
CA GLU A 77 7.30 -2.23 3.51
C GLU A 77 7.01 -3.73 3.52
N ILE A 78 5.82 -4.12 3.97
CA ILE A 78 5.38 -5.52 3.92
C ILE A 78 5.39 -6.03 2.47
N LEU A 79 4.89 -5.25 1.51
CA LEU A 79 4.92 -5.59 0.09
C LEU A 79 6.35 -5.74 -0.44
N GLN A 80 7.28 -4.87 -0.02
CA GLN A 80 8.68 -4.99 -0.40
C GLN A 80 9.30 -6.28 0.14
N ILE A 81 9.12 -6.57 1.42
CA ILE A 81 9.64 -7.78 2.06
C ILE A 81 9.09 -9.02 1.35
N LEU A 82 7.76 -9.08 1.14
CA LEU A 82 7.13 -10.18 0.45
C LEU A 82 7.61 -10.34 -1.00
N SER A 83 7.95 -9.25 -1.69
CA SER A 83 8.46 -9.33 -3.07
C SER A 83 9.80 -10.05 -3.18
N PHE A 84 10.61 -10.04 -2.13
CA PHE A 84 11.89 -10.74 -2.08
C PHE A 84 11.78 -12.14 -1.46
N SER A 85 10.92 -12.29 -0.45
CA SER A 85 10.81 -13.53 0.34
C SER A 85 9.68 -14.47 -0.10
N LEU A 86 8.90 -14.11 -1.12
CA LEU A 86 7.72 -14.88 -1.54
C LEU A 86 8.05 -16.34 -1.95
N LEU A 87 9.26 -16.57 -2.47
CA LEU A 87 9.73 -17.87 -2.91
C LEU A 87 10.59 -18.59 -1.85
N ASP A 88 10.87 -17.95 -0.74
CA ASP A 88 11.62 -18.54 0.36
C ASP A 88 10.70 -19.47 1.17
N LYS A 89 11.29 -20.55 1.72
CA LYS A 89 10.57 -21.50 2.59
C LYS A 89 10.37 -20.99 4.02
N THR A 90 10.73 -19.74 4.29
CA THR A 90 10.56 -19.09 5.60
C THR A 90 9.09 -18.80 5.88
N SER A 91 8.70 -18.93 7.13
CA SER A 91 7.35 -18.57 7.55
C SER A 91 7.09 -17.07 7.34
N VAL A 92 5.97 -16.72 6.71
CA VAL A 92 5.55 -15.31 6.55
C VAL A 92 5.52 -14.58 7.89
N ARG A 93 5.18 -15.28 8.96
CA ARG A 93 5.18 -14.73 10.31
C ARG A 93 6.59 -14.33 10.76
N GLU A 94 7.59 -15.20 10.57
CA GLU A 94 8.99 -14.91 10.92
C GLU A 94 9.53 -13.74 10.11
N THR A 95 9.26 -13.73 8.81
CA THR A 95 9.70 -12.67 7.90
C THR A 95 9.11 -11.30 8.26
N LEU A 96 7.88 -11.26 8.79
CA LEU A 96 7.21 -10.01 9.13
C LEU A 96 7.43 -9.57 10.59
N THR A 97 7.72 -10.49 11.53
CA THR A 97 8.02 -10.12 12.92
C THR A 97 9.37 -9.40 13.05
N ASP A 98 10.32 -9.65 12.14
CA ASP A 98 11.58 -8.90 12.06
C ASP A 98 11.43 -7.49 11.43
N CYS A 99 10.24 -7.16 10.95
CA CYS A 99 9.90 -5.85 10.39
C CYS A 99 9.63 -4.81 11.49
N ASP A 100 10.54 -4.71 12.46
CA ASP A 100 10.46 -3.66 13.47
C ASP A 100 11.07 -2.39 12.88
N TYR A 101 10.22 -1.45 12.47
CA TYR A 101 10.59 -0.18 11.83
C TYR A 101 11.71 0.57 12.57
N LYS A 102 11.82 0.38 13.88
CA LYS A 102 12.89 0.92 14.71
C LYS A 102 14.23 0.29 14.40
N LYS A 103 14.31 -1.02 14.17
CA LYS A 103 15.56 -1.73 13.84
C LYS A 103 16.13 -1.34 12.47
N VAL A 104 15.26 -1.20 11.48
CA VAL A 104 15.67 -0.78 10.13
C VAL A 104 16.24 0.66 10.14
N LYS A 105 15.63 1.55 10.91
CA LYS A 105 16.14 2.91 11.10
C LYS A 105 17.47 2.93 11.85
N GLU A 106 17.62 2.11 12.89
CA GLU A 106 18.88 1.99 13.63
C GLU A 106 20.02 1.37 12.81
N LEU A 107 19.74 0.43 11.92
CA LEU A 107 20.72 -0.12 10.99
C LEU A 107 21.21 0.91 9.97
N ASN A 108 20.34 1.77 9.48
CA ASN A 108 20.71 2.86 8.58
C ASN A 108 21.54 3.97 9.29
N TYR A 109 21.39 4.13 10.60
CA TYR A 109 22.23 5.06 11.39
C TYR A 109 23.60 4.49 11.78
N LYS A 110 23.80 3.18 11.67
CA LYS A 110 25.08 2.50 11.95
C LYS A 110 25.98 2.33 10.72
N GLN A 111 25.78 3.13 9.68
CA GLN A 111 26.73 3.16 8.58
C GLN A 111 28.06 3.68 9.14
N LEU A 112 29.02 2.77 9.27
CA LEU A 112 30.38 3.08 9.72
C LEU A 112 30.98 4.17 8.81
N LYS A 113 31.30 5.31 9.39
CA LYS A 113 32.11 6.31 8.68
C LYS A 113 33.48 5.69 8.41
N ILE A 114 33.74 5.38 7.16
CA ILE A 114 35.07 5.02 6.71
C ILE A 114 35.89 6.33 6.74
N SER A 115 36.76 6.48 7.72
CA SER A 115 37.76 7.55 7.71
C SER A 115 38.91 7.10 6.80
N TRP A 116 39.16 7.84 5.76
CA TRP A 116 40.34 7.69 4.94
C TRP A 116 41.44 8.54 5.59
N ASP A 117 42.37 7.90 6.31
CA ASP A 117 43.65 8.50 6.70
C ASP A 117 44.62 8.39 5.55
#